data_dc6ac3ab107b92d1c708185fc9b12364
#
_entry.id   dc6ac3ab107b92d1c708185fc9b12364
#
_cell.length_a   1.000
_cell.length_b   1.000
_cell.length_c   1.000
_cell.angle_alpha   90.00
_cell.angle_beta   90.00
_cell.angle_gamma   90.00
#
_symmetry.space_group_name_H-M   'P 1'
#
loop_
_entity.id
_entity.type
_entity.pdbx_description
1 polymer ?
#
loop_
_entity_poly.entity_id
_entity_poly.type
_entity_poly.pdbx_seq_one_letter_code
_entity_poly.pdbx_strand_id
1 'polypeptide(L)'
;MFSKKFQRKYALTDQGVRNTKKGAFWTVIVNLVVMGGMGILYLLMYGLMGTLTDGAPLPGPALFLGLVIAFVILSFVTHLQQYHATYSLVYNEVKSTRLSLAERLRKLPLGYFGKRDLADLTETLMGDVNRMEHVWSHVLGYLYGAYISTAIIAVCLLVYDWRLAIACLWGVPVAFGLLFGTRKISAQASERTKKAAVRVSDGIQEALENVREIRATNQEARYLAGLNQKIDDHEKVTIQGELGTGIFVNAASVIMRLGVATTILAGASLILSGQIDFMLLFLFLLVITRVYAPFDQSLALIAELFVSQVSADRMNEIYDTPAAEGTETFSPKGHDIVFDHVGFAYDKKKVLDGVSFTAREGEVTALVGPSGSGKSTCARLAARLWDVTEGSIKVGGVDISTVDPEALLTDYSMVFQDVVLFDDTVMENIRLGKRGATDEEVRAAAEAANCGEFIRRLPQGYDTPIGENGAKLSGGERQRISIARALLKNAPIVLLDEATASLDVENETKVQGALSRLLAGKTVLVIAHRMRTVAGADHIVVLENGRVAEQGTPAELMEKVGLYRRMVELQSHSAQWQLNGNK
;
A
#
# COMPACT_ATOMS: atom_id res chain seq x y z
N MET A 1 -10.36 27.23 -4.03
CA MET A 1 -10.72 26.20 -3.06
C MET A 1 -10.09 24.85 -3.41
N PHE A 2 -10.29 24.33 -4.61
CA PHE A 2 -9.74 23.04 -5.07
C PHE A 2 -8.45 23.21 -5.88
N SER A 3 -7.32 23.47 -5.22
CA SER A 3 -5.99 23.67 -5.80
C SER A 3 -5.23 22.35 -5.94
N LYS A 4 -4.05 22.35 -6.62
CA LYS A 4 -3.11 21.20 -6.63
C LYS A 4 -2.74 20.76 -5.22
N LYS A 5 -2.63 21.69 -4.26
CA LYS A 5 -2.40 21.39 -2.84
C LYS A 5 -3.56 20.59 -2.22
N PHE A 6 -4.81 20.89 -2.59
CA PHE A 6 -6.00 20.14 -2.17
C PHE A 6 -6.00 18.73 -2.75
N GLN A 7 -5.70 18.60 -4.04
CA GLN A 7 -5.60 17.33 -4.75
C GLN A 7 -4.59 16.40 -4.06
N ARG A 8 -3.38 16.90 -3.79
CA ARG A 8 -2.33 16.13 -3.10
C ARG A 8 -2.73 15.79 -1.65
N LYS A 9 -3.33 16.74 -0.94
CA LYS A 9 -3.75 16.54 0.46
C LYS A 9 -4.70 15.35 0.63
N TYR A 10 -5.53 15.06 -0.36
CA TYR A 10 -6.51 13.99 -0.32
C TYR A 10 -6.26 12.89 -1.36
N ALA A 11 -5.06 12.84 -1.92
CA ALA A 11 -4.63 11.88 -2.94
C ALA A 11 -5.68 11.68 -4.06
N LEU A 12 -6.29 12.79 -4.53
CA LEU A 12 -7.32 12.78 -5.56
C LEU A 12 -6.71 12.89 -6.96
N THR A 13 -7.31 12.19 -7.92
CA THR A 13 -7.05 12.46 -9.35
C THR A 13 -7.75 13.76 -9.81
N ASP A 14 -7.45 14.25 -11.01
CA ASP A 14 -8.18 15.40 -11.60
C ASP A 14 -9.68 15.09 -11.74
N GLN A 15 -10.02 13.84 -12.02
CA GLN A 15 -11.41 13.40 -12.07
C GLN A 15 -12.05 13.38 -10.68
N GLY A 16 -11.32 12.90 -9.66
CA GLY A 16 -11.77 12.91 -8.26
C GLY A 16 -12.07 14.31 -7.75
N VAL A 17 -11.26 15.31 -8.12
CA VAL A 17 -11.55 16.73 -7.81
C VAL A 17 -12.85 17.20 -8.47
N ARG A 18 -13.08 16.84 -9.75
CA ARG A 18 -14.33 17.18 -10.44
C ARG A 18 -15.54 16.52 -9.79
N ASN A 19 -15.41 15.25 -9.39
CA ASN A 19 -16.46 14.51 -8.72
C ASN A 19 -16.79 15.10 -7.34
N THR A 20 -15.76 15.47 -6.55
CA THR A 20 -15.94 16.16 -5.25
C THR A 20 -16.69 17.49 -5.42
N LYS A 21 -16.38 18.27 -6.48
CA LYS A 21 -17.13 19.52 -6.79
C LYS A 21 -18.59 19.24 -7.10
N LYS A 22 -18.88 18.21 -7.91
CA LYS A 22 -20.27 17.81 -8.22
C LYS A 22 -21.01 17.34 -6.97
N GLY A 23 -20.37 16.54 -6.11
CA GLY A 23 -20.94 16.10 -4.84
C GLY A 23 -21.26 17.28 -3.92
N ALA A 24 -20.33 18.23 -3.76
CA ALA A 24 -20.56 19.44 -2.98
C ALA A 24 -21.69 20.30 -3.55
N PHE A 25 -21.76 20.48 -4.86
CA PHE A 25 -22.84 21.22 -5.52
C PHE A 25 -24.21 20.59 -5.23
N TRP A 26 -24.37 19.30 -5.45
CA TRP A 26 -25.64 18.62 -5.19
C TRP A 26 -26.00 18.60 -3.70
N THR A 27 -25.02 18.54 -2.80
CA THR A 27 -25.25 18.67 -1.36
C THR A 27 -25.79 20.06 -1.01
N VAL A 28 -25.28 21.13 -1.63
CA VAL A 28 -25.85 22.49 -1.47
C VAL A 28 -27.31 22.51 -1.91
N ILE A 29 -27.61 21.97 -3.10
CA ILE A 29 -28.98 21.93 -3.61
C ILE A 29 -29.91 21.16 -2.66
N VAL A 30 -29.49 19.97 -2.22
CA VAL A 30 -30.26 19.15 -1.26
C VAL A 30 -30.56 19.94 0.02
N ASN A 31 -29.53 20.56 0.61
CA ASN A 31 -29.71 21.33 1.84
C ASN A 31 -30.70 22.51 1.67
N LEU A 32 -30.62 23.20 0.53
CA LEU A 32 -31.57 24.29 0.23
C LEU A 32 -33.00 23.78 -0.02
N VAL A 33 -33.16 22.64 -0.73
CA VAL A 33 -34.46 22.01 -0.94
C VAL A 33 -35.09 21.58 0.39
N VAL A 34 -34.28 20.96 1.28
CA VAL A 34 -34.77 20.55 2.61
C VAL A 34 -35.21 21.75 3.44
N MET A 35 -34.56 22.94 3.28
CA MET A 35 -35.05 24.18 3.89
C MET A 35 -36.44 24.60 3.36
N GLY A 36 -36.76 24.26 2.11
CA GLY A 36 -38.11 24.48 1.54
C GLY A 36 -39.19 23.76 2.35
N GLY A 37 -38.93 22.59 2.91
CA GLY A 37 -39.86 21.90 3.82
C GLY A 37 -40.16 22.71 5.10
N MET A 38 -39.14 23.41 5.66
CA MET A 38 -39.34 24.34 6.78
C MET A 38 -40.19 25.56 6.34
N GLY A 39 -40.01 26.03 5.10
CA GLY A 39 -40.81 27.08 4.51
C GLY A 39 -42.29 26.71 4.40
N ILE A 40 -42.61 25.47 4.00
CA ILE A 40 -44.01 24.97 3.95
C ILE A 40 -44.62 24.95 5.35
N LEU A 41 -43.88 24.48 6.37
CA LEU A 41 -44.34 24.47 7.75
C LEU A 41 -44.56 25.89 8.28
N TYR A 42 -43.64 26.82 7.94
CA TYR A 42 -43.79 28.24 8.29
C TYR A 42 -45.06 28.86 7.66
N LEU A 43 -45.31 28.60 6.37
CA LEU A 43 -46.51 29.10 5.69
C LEU A 43 -47.80 28.53 6.31
N LEU A 44 -47.84 27.27 6.71
CA LEU A 44 -48.95 26.66 7.41
C LEU A 44 -49.21 27.37 8.75
N MET A 45 -48.17 27.57 9.53
CA MET A 45 -48.27 28.24 10.85
C MET A 45 -48.66 29.71 10.71
N TYR A 46 -48.15 30.39 9.68
CA TYR A 46 -48.54 31.77 9.38
C TYR A 46 -50.04 31.88 9.02
N GLY A 47 -50.52 30.97 8.17
CA GLY A 47 -51.94 30.91 7.83
C GLY A 47 -52.84 30.59 9.03
N LEU A 48 -52.43 29.64 9.89
CA LEU A 48 -53.15 29.28 11.10
C LEU A 48 -53.20 30.47 12.09
N MET A 49 -52.07 31.17 12.26
CA MET A 49 -52.01 32.33 13.15
C MET A 49 -52.91 33.46 12.67
N GLY A 50 -52.94 33.77 11.35
CA GLY A 50 -53.83 34.75 10.78
C GLY A 50 -55.33 34.39 10.95
N THR A 51 -55.65 33.09 10.95
CA THR A 51 -57.02 32.63 11.26
C THR A 51 -57.38 32.88 12.73
N LEU A 52 -56.45 32.64 13.65
CA LEU A 52 -56.67 32.80 15.09
C LEU A 52 -56.69 34.26 15.54
N THR A 53 -55.87 35.12 14.92
CA THR A 53 -55.79 36.55 15.31
C THR A 53 -56.77 37.44 14.55
N ASP A 54 -56.89 37.25 13.25
CA ASP A 54 -57.61 38.18 12.35
C ASP A 54 -58.88 37.57 11.75
N GLY A 55 -59.24 36.33 12.09
CA GLY A 55 -60.35 35.61 11.52
C GLY A 55 -60.20 35.30 10.03
N ALA A 56 -59.00 35.35 9.47
CA ALA A 56 -58.78 35.10 8.06
C ALA A 56 -59.05 33.61 7.72
N PRO A 57 -59.64 33.31 6.51
CA PRO A 57 -59.87 31.93 6.14
C PRO A 57 -58.58 31.13 6.04
N LEU A 58 -58.56 29.92 6.61
CA LEU A 58 -57.43 28.99 6.47
C LEU A 58 -57.16 28.70 4.98
N PRO A 59 -55.90 28.76 4.51
CA PRO A 59 -55.56 28.32 3.17
C PRO A 59 -56.05 26.90 2.93
N GLY A 60 -56.59 26.61 1.76
CA GLY A 60 -57.19 25.31 1.46
C GLY A 60 -56.20 24.15 1.61
N PRO A 61 -56.59 23.00 2.20
CA PRO A 61 -55.69 21.86 2.44
C PRO A 61 -55.06 21.29 1.16
N ALA A 62 -55.72 21.48 0.01
CA ALA A 62 -55.21 21.07 -1.30
C ALA A 62 -53.91 21.81 -1.68
N LEU A 63 -53.75 23.09 -1.29
CA LEU A 63 -52.50 23.84 -1.51
C LEU A 63 -51.33 23.21 -0.76
N PHE A 64 -51.50 22.93 0.52
CA PHE A 64 -50.46 22.33 1.33
C PHE A 64 -50.13 20.91 0.89
N LEU A 65 -51.15 20.11 0.52
CA LEU A 65 -50.93 18.78 -0.04
C LEU A 65 -50.12 18.85 -1.35
N GLY A 66 -50.46 19.79 -2.24
CA GLY A 66 -49.69 20.03 -3.47
C GLY A 66 -48.22 20.44 -3.20
N LEU A 67 -47.99 21.36 -2.25
CA LEU A 67 -46.66 21.80 -1.85
C LEU A 67 -45.83 20.64 -1.24
N VAL A 68 -46.45 19.82 -0.40
CA VAL A 68 -45.75 18.64 0.20
C VAL A 68 -45.43 17.62 -0.88
N ILE A 69 -46.33 17.31 -1.80
CA ILE A 69 -46.07 16.38 -2.90
C ILE A 69 -44.90 16.91 -3.77
N ALA A 70 -44.94 18.19 -4.15
CA ALA A 70 -43.89 18.83 -4.93
C ALA A 70 -42.55 18.79 -4.19
N PHE A 71 -42.53 19.07 -2.88
CA PHE A 71 -41.36 19.00 -2.03
C PHE A 71 -40.77 17.57 -1.97
N VAL A 72 -41.62 16.55 -1.79
CA VAL A 72 -41.19 15.15 -1.75
C VAL A 72 -40.56 14.74 -3.07
N ILE A 73 -41.18 15.06 -4.21
CA ILE A 73 -40.66 14.76 -5.54
C ILE A 73 -39.31 15.48 -5.75
N LEU A 74 -39.25 16.77 -5.47
CA LEU A 74 -38.04 17.56 -5.64
C LEU A 74 -36.89 17.06 -4.72
N SER A 75 -37.24 16.73 -3.47
CA SER A 75 -36.32 16.17 -2.50
C SER A 75 -35.79 14.83 -2.98
N PHE A 76 -36.65 13.94 -3.49
CA PHE A 76 -36.22 12.63 -4.02
C PHE A 76 -35.27 12.79 -5.21
N VAL A 77 -35.63 13.63 -6.19
CA VAL A 77 -34.80 13.84 -7.38
C VAL A 77 -33.42 14.42 -7.00
N THR A 78 -33.37 15.42 -6.11
CA THR A 78 -32.11 16.05 -5.70
C THR A 78 -31.25 15.12 -4.87
N HIS A 79 -31.82 14.30 -3.97
CA HIS A 79 -31.08 13.27 -3.23
C HIS A 79 -30.53 12.17 -4.16
N LEU A 80 -31.32 11.76 -5.18
CA LEU A 80 -30.86 10.78 -6.16
C LEU A 80 -29.63 11.29 -6.92
N GLN A 81 -29.63 12.56 -7.33
CA GLN A 81 -28.50 13.19 -8.01
C GLN A 81 -27.28 13.35 -7.07
N GLN A 82 -27.53 13.75 -5.82
CA GLN A 82 -26.48 13.80 -4.80
C GLN A 82 -25.86 12.42 -4.58
N TYR A 83 -26.70 11.40 -4.39
CA TYR A 83 -26.24 10.02 -4.18
C TYR A 83 -25.35 9.55 -5.34
N HIS A 84 -25.79 9.77 -6.58
CA HIS A 84 -24.99 9.44 -7.75
C HIS A 84 -23.65 10.20 -7.77
N ALA A 85 -23.67 11.51 -7.47
CA ALA A 85 -22.46 12.35 -7.50
C ALA A 85 -21.47 12.02 -6.37
N THR A 86 -21.94 11.59 -5.20
CA THR A 86 -21.09 11.30 -4.02
C THR A 86 -20.65 9.85 -3.95
N TYR A 87 -21.47 8.88 -4.36
CA TYR A 87 -21.15 7.45 -4.22
C TYR A 87 -20.75 6.80 -5.55
N SER A 88 -21.63 6.81 -6.55
CA SER A 88 -21.38 6.06 -7.78
C SER A 88 -20.12 6.51 -8.52
N LEU A 89 -19.82 7.82 -8.54
CA LEU A 89 -18.63 8.35 -9.19
C LEU A 89 -17.34 8.06 -8.39
N VAL A 90 -17.44 7.94 -7.08
CA VAL A 90 -16.27 7.65 -6.22
C VAL A 90 -15.78 6.22 -6.38
N TYR A 91 -16.68 5.24 -6.57
CA TYR A 91 -16.24 3.86 -6.85
C TYR A 91 -15.36 3.74 -8.10
N ASN A 92 -15.66 4.54 -9.13
CA ASN A 92 -14.80 4.61 -10.32
C ASN A 92 -13.44 5.25 -10.01
N GLU A 93 -13.41 6.26 -9.16
CA GLU A 93 -12.17 6.89 -8.69
C GLU A 93 -11.31 5.89 -7.92
N VAL A 94 -11.91 5.12 -7.00
CA VAL A 94 -11.23 4.08 -6.22
C VAL A 94 -10.58 3.02 -7.12
N LYS A 95 -11.34 2.53 -8.11
CA LYS A 95 -10.82 1.59 -9.11
C LYS A 95 -9.62 2.18 -9.86
N SER A 96 -9.76 3.40 -10.35
CA SER A 96 -8.69 4.11 -11.07
C SER A 96 -7.45 4.30 -10.20
N THR A 97 -7.64 4.68 -8.94
CA THR A 97 -6.54 4.91 -7.99
C THR A 97 -5.80 3.60 -7.67
N ARG A 98 -6.51 2.49 -7.43
CA ARG A 98 -5.86 1.19 -7.20
C ARG A 98 -5.06 0.74 -8.41
N LEU A 99 -5.63 0.85 -9.61
CA LEU A 99 -4.91 0.52 -10.84
C LEU A 99 -3.68 1.42 -11.05
N SER A 100 -3.81 2.71 -10.80
CA SER A 100 -2.71 3.67 -10.91
C SER A 100 -1.60 3.41 -9.91
N LEU A 101 -1.95 3.08 -8.64
CA LEU A 101 -0.97 2.69 -7.62
C LEU A 101 -0.26 1.39 -7.97
N ALA A 102 -1.01 0.37 -8.42
CA ALA A 102 -0.43 -0.90 -8.85
C ALA A 102 0.52 -0.72 -10.04
N GLU A 103 0.13 0.08 -11.04
CA GLU A 103 0.97 0.41 -12.18
C GLU A 103 2.20 1.22 -11.76
N ARG A 104 2.06 2.14 -10.78
CA ARG A 104 3.20 2.87 -10.23
C ARG A 104 4.16 1.94 -9.51
N LEU A 105 3.66 1.02 -8.66
CA LEU A 105 4.47 0.02 -7.98
C LEU A 105 5.24 -0.85 -8.98
N ARG A 106 4.60 -1.30 -10.07
CA ARG A 106 5.26 -2.08 -11.13
C ARG A 106 6.48 -1.38 -11.71
N LYS A 107 6.47 -0.05 -11.80
CA LYS A 107 7.55 0.78 -12.34
C LYS A 107 8.61 1.18 -11.31
N LEU A 108 8.43 0.87 -10.03
CA LEU A 108 9.44 1.19 -9.02
C LEU A 108 10.64 0.25 -9.09
N PRO A 109 11.85 0.74 -8.74
CA PRO A 109 13.03 -0.11 -8.65
C PRO A 109 12.78 -1.29 -7.70
N LEU A 110 13.23 -2.49 -8.05
CA LEU A 110 13.06 -3.67 -7.19
C LEU A 110 13.68 -3.50 -5.80
N GLY A 111 14.72 -2.66 -5.70
CA GLY A 111 15.30 -2.27 -4.42
C GLY A 111 14.34 -1.54 -3.46
N TYR A 112 13.28 -0.93 -3.97
CA TYR A 112 12.22 -0.34 -3.14
C TYR A 112 11.49 -1.40 -2.31
N PHE A 113 11.17 -2.55 -2.90
CA PHE A 113 10.50 -3.67 -2.23
C PHE A 113 11.38 -4.36 -1.20
N GLY A 114 12.71 -4.29 -1.35
CA GLY A 114 13.64 -4.81 -0.35
C GLY A 114 13.78 -3.92 0.90
N LYS A 115 13.33 -2.66 0.84
CA LYS A 115 13.37 -1.70 1.94
C LYS A 115 12.04 -1.53 2.66
N ARG A 116 10.96 -1.95 2.04
CA ARG A 116 9.58 -1.83 2.54
C ARG A 116 9.00 -3.19 2.86
N ASP A 117 8.22 -3.24 3.94
CA ASP A 117 7.43 -4.41 4.25
C ASP A 117 6.30 -4.57 3.21
N LEU A 118 6.17 -5.77 2.67
CA LEU A 118 5.12 -6.12 1.72
C LEU A 118 3.71 -5.94 2.34
N ALA A 119 3.59 -6.21 3.65
CA ALA A 119 2.35 -6.02 4.38
C ALA A 119 1.96 -4.54 4.42
N ASP A 120 2.92 -3.61 4.61
CA ASP A 120 2.66 -2.16 4.58
C ASP A 120 2.21 -1.69 3.19
N LEU A 121 2.81 -2.21 2.12
CA LEU A 121 2.39 -1.91 0.74
C LEU A 121 0.99 -2.45 0.43
N THR A 122 0.68 -3.66 0.89
CA THR A 122 -0.65 -4.26 0.76
C THR A 122 -1.68 -3.45 1.53
N GLU A 123 -1.36 -3.04 2.77
CA GLU A 123 -2.22 -2.16 3.56
C GLU A 123 -2.46 -0.81 2.87
N THR A 124 -1.43 -0.24 2.20
CA THR A 124 -1.61 1.00 1.43
C THR A 124 -2.55 0.80 0.25
N LEU A 125 -2.42 -0.28 -0.53
CA LEU A 125 -3.29 -0.57 -1.67
C LEU A 125 -4.73 -0.90 -1.27
N MET A 126 -4.93 -1.61 -0.18
CA MET A 126 -6.23 -2.11 0.23
C MET A 126 -6.85 -1.24 1.34
N GLY A 127 -6.16 -1.07 2.44
CA GLY A 127 -6.66 -0.39 3.63
C GLY A 127 -6.68 1.13 3.48
N ASP A 128 -5.57 1.75 3.03
CA ASP A 128 -5.51 3.21 2.89
C ASP A 128 -6.43 3.71 1.78
N VAL A 129 -6.50 3.01 0.64
CA VAL A 129 -7.45 3.35 -0.43
C VAL A 129 -8.89 3.22 0.03
N ASN A 130 -9.25 2.21 0.84
CA ASN A 130 -10.59 2.09 1.42
C ASN A 130 -10.93 3.24 2.39
N ARG A 131 -9.97 3.64 3.23
CA ARG A 131 -10.13 4.81 4.11
C ARG A 131 -10.34 6.10 3.30
N MET A 132 -9.58 6.26 2.22
CA MET A 132 -9.76 7.40 1.32
C MET A 132 -11.08 7.36 0.55
N GLU A 133 -11.55 6.17 0.14
CA GLU A 133 -12.88 5.98 -0.45
C GLU A 133 -13.99 6.55 0.44
N HIS A 134 -13.97 6.21 1.73
CA HIS A 134 -14.93 6.74 2.69
C HIS A 134 -14.86 8.27 2.79
N VAL A 135 -13.66 8.83 2.83
CA VAL A 135 -13.46 10.29 2.85
C VAL A 135 -13.97 10.96 1.57
N TRP A 136 -13.68 10.38 0.42
CA TRP A 136 -14.12 10.94 -0.87
C TRP A 136 -15.62 10.88 -1.06
N SER A 137 -16.28 9.80 -0.61
CA SER A 137 -17.72 9.57 -0.76
C SER A 137 -18.54 10.25 0.32
N HIS A 138 -18.18 10.11 1.60
CA HIS A 138 -19.02 10.51 2.72
C HIS A 138 -18.63 11.85 3.32
N VAL A 139 -17.34 12.26 3.20
CA VAL A 139 -16.82 13.41 3.94
C VAL A 139 -16.67 14.65 3.08
N LEU A 140 -15.87 14.58 2.00
CA LEU A 140 -15.48 15.80 1.27
C LEU A 140 -16.66 16.50 0.61
N GLY A 141 -17.45 15.76 -0.18
CA GLY A 141 -18.61 16.34 -0.88
C GLY A 141 -19.61 16.93 0.11
N TYR A 142 -19.88 16.18 1.19
CA TYR A 142 -20.80 16.61 2.24
C TYR A 142 -20.31 17.84 2.98
N LEU A 143 -19.08 17.85 3.51
CA LEU A 143 -18.54 18.97 4.30
C LEU A 143 -18.51 20.28 3.50
N TYR A 144 -17.97 20.24 2.27
CA TYR A 144 -17.90 21.45 1.45
C TYR A 144 -19.30 21.94 1.05
N GLY A 145 -20.21 21.01 0.70
CA GLY A 145 -21.59 21.35 0.42
C GLY A 145 -22.31 21.94 1.63
N ALA A 146 -22.16 21.32 2.79
CA ALA A 146 -22.74 21.77 4.05
C ALA A 146 -22.26 23.18 4.45
N TYR A 147 -20.94 23.44 4.36
CA TYR A 147 -20.41 24.76 4.69
C TYR A 147 -20.91 25.85 3.73
N ILE A 148 -20.97 25.56 2.43
CA ILE A 148 -21.48 26.52 1.45
C ILE A 148 -22.97 26.81 1.69
N SER A 149 -23.81 25.77 1.85
CA SER A 149 -25.22 25.93 2.10
C SER A 149 -25.51 26.68 3.40
N THR A 150 -24.77 26.37 4.46
CA THR A 150 -24.90 27.06 5.75
C THR A 150 -24.47 28.52 5.65
N ALA A 151 -23.39 28.81 4.91
CA ALA A 151 -23.00 30.21 4.68
C ALA A 151 -24.09 31.01 3.95
N ILE A 152 -24.74 30.41 2.94
CA ILE A 152 -25.87 31.03 2.23
C ILE A 152 -27.00 31.28 3.22
N ILE A 153 -27.39 30.29 4.02
CA ILE A 153 -28.50 30.42 4.99
C ILE A 153 -28.12 31.47 6.07
N ALA A 154 -26.88 31.48 6.56
CA ALA A 154 -26.43 32.46 7.54
C ALA A 154 -26.54 33.90 7.01
N VAL A 155 -26.13 34.13 5.75
CA VAL A 155 -26.30 35.44 5.09
C VAL A 155 -27.80 35.81 4.98
N CYS A 156 -28.66 34.89 4.59
CA CYS A 156 -30.11 35.15 4.55
C CYS A 156 -30.65 35.52 5.93
N LEU A 157 -30.27 34.82 7.00
CA LEU A 157 -30.66 35.12 8.36
C LEU A 157 -30.17 36.51 8.82
N LEU A 158 -28.94 36.88 8.49
CA LEU A 158 -28.35 38.19 8.83
C LEU A 158 -29.08 39.34 8.13
N VAL A 159 -29.53 39.13 6.88
CA VAL A 159 -30.31 40.12 6.14
C VAL A 159 -31.74 40.26 6.71
N TYR A 160 -32.31 39.17 7.22
CA TYR A 160 -33.67 39.17 7.79
C TYR A 160 -33.72 39.89 9.15
N ASP A 161 -32.94 39.45 10.15
CA ASP A 161 -32.69 40.12 11.39
C ASP A 161 -31.31 39.76 11.94
N TRP A 162 -30.36 40.70 11.89
CA TRP A 162 -28.97 40.47 12.30
C TRP A 162 -28.83 40.16 13.79
N ARG A 163 -29.75 40.65 14.66
CA ARG A 163 -29.71 40.42 16.12
C ARG A 163 -30.02 38.96 16.44
N LEU A 164 -31.12 38.45 15.89
CA LEU A 164 -31.49 37.07 16.04
C LEU A 164 -30.45 36.14 15.36
N ALA A 165 -29.90 36.55 14.21
CA ALA A 165 -28.89 35.77 13.50
C ALA A 165 -27.60 35.64 14.33
N ILE A 166 -27.13 36.70 14.98
CA ILE A 166 -26.00 36.64 15.90
C ILE A 166 -26.32 35.75 17.10
N ALA A 167 -27.51 35.92 17.73
CA ALA A 167 -27.92 35.09 18.87
C ALA A 167 -28.03 33.59 18.48
N CYS A 168 -28.33 33.29 17.22
CA CYS A 168 -28.39 31.94 16.67
C CYS A 168 -27.00 31.36 16.37
N LEU A 169 -26.11 32.13 15.74
CA LEU A 169 -24.91 31.58 15.10
C LEU A 169 -23.62 31.70 15.92
N TRP A 170 -23.58 32.47 17.02
CA TRP A 170 -22.37 32.70 17.81
C TRP A 170 -21.73 31.41 18.35
N GLY A 171 -22.55 30.41 18.67
CA GLY A 171 -22.07 29.13 19.19
C GLY A 171 -21.23 28.35 18.17
N VAL A 172 -21.46 28.57 16.86
CA VAL A 172 -20.73 27.87 15.80
C VAL A 172 -19.24 28.20 15.80
N PRO A 173 -18.81 29.49 15.68
CA PRO A 173 -17.38 29.82 15.70
C PRO A 173 -16.71 29.45 17.03
N VAL A 174 -17.42 29.53 18.16
CA VAL A 174 -16.88 29.14 19.48
C VAL A 174 -16.66 27.63 19.54
N ALA A 175 -17.61 26.82 19.07
CA ALA A 175 -17.48 25.36 19.01
C ALA A 175 -16.30 24.94 18.14
N PHE A 176 -16.15 25.52 16.95
CA PHE A 176 -15.00 25.26 16.09
C PHE A 176 -13.69 25.75 16.70
N GLY A 177 -13.68 26.92 17.35
CA GLY A 177 -12.53 27.43 18.08
C GLY A 177 -12.04 26.46 19.17
N LEU A 178 -12.97 25.88 19.93
CA LEU A 178 -12.67 24.84 20.93
C LEU A 178 -12.05 23.61 20.26
N LEU A 179 -12.65 23.10 19.17
CA LEU A 179 -12.18 21.91 18.48
C LEU A 179 -10.77 22.10 17.88
N PHE A 180 -10.54 23.25 17.23
CA PHE A 180 -9.21 23.57 16.69
C PHE A 180 -8.16 23.78 17.79
N GLY A 181 -8.55 24.38 18.92
CA GLY A 181 -7.68 24.55 20.09
C GLY A 181 -7.23 23.23 20.71
N THR A 182 -8.10 22.22 20.70
CA THR A 182 -7.82 20.87 21.27
C THR A 182 -7.21 19.89 20.27
N ARG A 183 -6.99 20.30 19.01
CA ARG A 183 -6.46 19.44 17.93
C ARG A 183 -5.19 18.69 18.32
N LYS A 184 -4.24 19.36 18.99
CA LYS A 184 -2.97 18.74 19.40
C LYS A 184 -3.18 17.61 20.40
N ILE A 185 -4.11 17.79 21.34
CA ILE A 185 -4.45 16.80 22.37
C ILE A 185 -5.07 15.57 21.70
N SER A 186 -6.06 15.78 20.83
CA SER A 186 -6.72 14.69 20.09
C SER A 186 -5.75 13.94 19.18
N ALA A 187 -4.84 14.63 18.48
CA ALA A 187 -3.81 14.02 17.66
C ALA A 187 -2.85 13.15 18.47
N GLN A 188 -2.39 13.63 19.63
CA GLN A 188 -1.51 12.85 20.52
C GLN A 188 -2.22 11.63 21.10
N ALA A 189 -3.51 11.76 21.47
CA ALA A 189 -4.31 10.63 21.95
C ALA A 189 -4.45 9.56 20.85
N SER A 190 -4.80 9.97 19.63
CA SER A 190 -4.90 9.06 18.47
C SER A 190 -3.58 8.34 18.16
N GLU A 191 -2.45 9.06 18.22
CA GLU A 191 -1.12 8.47 18.01
C GLU A 191 -0.77 7.43 19.08
N ARG A 192 -1.09 7.69 20.35
CA ARG A 192 -0.88 6.75 21.46
C ARG A 192 -1.72 5.48 21.27
N THR A 193 -3.00 5.62 20.95
CA THR A 193 -3.90 4.49 20.66
C THR A 193 -3.38 3.66 19.49
N LYS A 194 -2.95 4.30 18.39
CA LYS A 194 -2.37 3.62 17.24
C LYS A 194 -1.11 2.83 17.61
N LYS A 195 -0.18 3.43 18.36
CA LYS A 195 1.04 2.74 18.82
C LYS A 195 0.72 1.54 19.72
N ALA A 196 -0.31 1.64 20.56
CA ALA A 196 -0.75 0.53 21.38
C ALA A 196 -1.39 -0.60 20.54
N ALA A 197 -2.20 -0.26 19.55
CA ALA A 197 -2.80 -1.23 18.62
C ALA A 197 -1.72 -1.99 17.82
N VAL A 198 -0.69 -1.30 17.31
CA VAL A 198 0.44 -1.93 16.62
C VAL A 198 1.14 -2.92 17.54
N ARG A 199 1.44 -2.56 18.81
CA ARG A 199 2.06 -3.51 19.75
C ARG A 199 1.24 -4.78 19.99
N VAL A 200 -0.09 -4.70 19.96
CA VAL A 200 -0.97 -5.86 20.04
C VAL A 200 -0.87 -6.71 18.78
N SER A 201 -0.95 -6.08 17.61
CA SER A 201 -0.78 -6.76 16.31
C SER A 201 0.55 -7.47 16.20
N ASP A 202 1.65 -6.81 16.55
CA ASP A 202 3.00 -7.38 16.56
C ASP A 202 3.07 -8.60 17.52
N GLY A 203 2.44 -8.49 18.70
CA GLY A 203 2.38 -9.61 19.64
C GLY A 203 1.58 -10.80 19.13
N ILE A 204 0.47 -10.57 18.44
CA ILE A 204 -0.30 -11.64 17.81
C ILE A 204 0.48 -12.29 16.67
N GLN A 205 1.09 -11.50 15.81
CA GLN A 205 1.91 -11.99 14.71
C GLN A 205 3.08 -12.82 15.22
N GLU A 206 3.82 -12.33 16.21
CA GLU A 206 4.93 -13.05 16.86
C GLU A 206 4.46 -14.40 17.42
N ALA A 207 3.24 -14.44 18.03
CA ALA A 207 2.65 -15.67 18.54
C ALA A 207 2.35 -16.69 17.44
N LEU A 208 1.82 -16.23 16.31
CA LEU A 208 1.47 -17.09 15.18
C LEU A 208 2.72 -17.63 14.48
N GLU A 209 3.72 -16.79 14.26
CA GLU A 209 4.98 -17.17 13.63
C GLU A 209 5.75 -18.20 14.48
N ASN A 210 5.77 -18.00 15.80
CA ASN A 210 6.54 -18.83 16.75
C ASN A 210 5.70 -19.86 17.51
N VAL A 211 4.48 -20.17 17.06
CA VAL A 211 3.58 -21.09 17.79
C VAL A 211 4.21 -22.47 18.08
N ARG A 212 5.03 -22.97 17.15
CA ARG A 212 5.73 -24.26 17.32
C ARG A 212 6.77 -24.19 18.43
N GLU A 213 7.56 -23.14 18.48
CA GLU A 213 8.60 -22.92 19.51
C GLU A 213 7.97 -22.68 20.88
N ILE A 214 6.90 -21.87 20.96
CA ILE A 214 6.16 -21.60 22.18
C ILE A 214 5.61 -22.91 22.78
N ARG A 215 5.05 -23.80 21.94
CA ARG A 215 4.57 -25.12 22.36
C ARG A 215 5.69 -26.07 22.72
N ALA A 216 6.75 -26.15 21.91
CA ALA A 216 7.88 -27.03 22.16
C ALA A 216 8.62 -26.72 23.46
N THR A 217 8.56 -25.45 23.90
CA THR A 217 9.20 -24.97 25.14
C THR A 217 8.24 -24.86 26.32
N ASN A 218 6.93 -25.22 26.18
CA ASN A 218 5.89 -25.08 27.19
C ASN A 218 5.76 -23.66 27.78
N GLN A 219 5.91 -22.62 26.94
CA GLN A 219 5.87 -21.20 27.37
C GLN A 219 4.53 -20.52 27.06
N GLU A 220 3.47 -21.26 26.75
CA GLU A 220 2.15 -20.73 26.34
C GLU A 220 1.57 -19.77 27.38
N ALA A 221 1.57 -20.17 28.66
CA ALA A 221 1.00 -19.34 29.72
C ALA A 221 1.73 -18.01 29.90
N ARG A 222 3.08 -18.03 29.81
CA ARG A 222 3.90 -16.82 29.91
C ARG A 222 3.65 -15.88 28.73
N TYR A 223 3.56 -16.46 27.52
CA TYR A 223 3.36 -15.69 26.30
C TYR A 223 1.97 -15.02 26.29
N LEU A 224 0.91 -15.80 26.65
CA LEU A 224 -0.45 -15.29 26.77
C LEU A 224 -0.58 -14.19 27.83
N ALA A 225 0.11 -14.31 28.96
CA ALA A 225 0.13 -13.26 29.99
C ALA A 225 0.73 -11.95 29.43
N GLY A 226 1.82 -12.03 28.67
CA GLY A 226 2.42 -10.87 28.01
C GLY A 226 1.52 -10.24 26.92
N LEU A 227 0.82 -11.06 26.15
CA LEU A 227 -0.13 -10.60 25.14
C LEU A 227 -1.35 -9.93 25.79
N ASN A 228 -1.93 -10.53 26.84
CA ASN A 228 -3.04 -9.95 27.60
C ASN A 228 -2.65 -8.58 28.17
N GLN A 229 -1.44 -8.44 28.72
CA GLN A 229 -0.97 -7.13 29.20
C GLN A 229 -0.93 -6.08 28.07
N LYS A 230 -0.47 -6.44 26.86
CA LYS A 230 -0.48 -5.54 25.71
C LYS A 230 -1.91 -5.14 25.33
N ILE A 231 -2.88 -6.07 25.40
CA ILE A 231 -4.30 -5.83 25.12
C ILE A 231 -4.90 -4.90 26.17
N ASP A 232 -4.66 -5.15 27.46
CA ASP A 232 -5.15 -4.31 28.57
C ASP A 232 -4.59 -2.88 28.47
N ASP A 233 -3.32 -2.73 28.11
CA ASP A 233 -2.70 -1.42 27.89
C ASP A 233 -3.32 -0.69 26.69
N HIS A 234 -3.61 -1.41 25.60
CA HIS A 234 -4.32 -0.85 24.45
C HIS A 234 -5.72 -0.39 24.83
N GLU A 235 -6.48 -1.21 25.56
CA GLU A 235 -7.83 -0.86 26.06
C GLU A 235 -7.80 0.43 26.88
N LYS A 236 -6.92 0.51 27.88
CA LYS A 236 -6.77 1.70 28.75
C LYS A 236 -6.47 2.96 27.95
N VAL A 237 -5.50 2.88 27.03
CA VAL A 237 -5.11 4.02 26.20
C VAL A 237 -6.25 4.43 25.25
N THR A 238 -7.00 3.46 24.73
CA THR A 238 -8.16 3.71 23.85
C THR A 238 -9.27 4.42 24.62
N ILE A 239 -9.66 3.91 25.80
CA ILE A 239 -10.67 4.53 26.65
C ILE A 239 -10.28 5.97 27.00
N GLN A 240 -9.02 6.21 27.40
CA GLN A 240 -8.54 7.56 27.73
C GLN A 240 -8.55 8.49 26.51
N GLY A 241 -8.18 7.97 25.34
CA GLY A 241 -8.20 8.70 24.08
C GLY A 241 -9.61 9.08 23.62
N GLU A 242 -10.54 8.13 23.69
CA GLU A 242 -11.95 8.34 23.32
C GLU A 242 -12.65 9.30 24.29
N LEU A 243 -12.47 9.12 25.58
CA LEU A 243 -13.03 10.05 26.57
C LEU A 243 -12.48 11.46 26.38
N GLY A 244 -11.16 11.61 26.22
CA GLY A 244 -10.53 12.91 26.00
C GLY A 244 -11.04 13.60 24.74
N THR A 245 -11.13 12.91 23.62
CA THR A 245 -11.64 13.45 22.36
C THR A 245 -13.15 13.70 22.42
N GLY A 246 -13.90 12.74 22.95
CA GLY A 246 -15.35 12.80 23.06
C GLY A 246 -15.84 13.96 23.93
N ILE A 247 -15.18 14.26 25.03
CA ILE A 247 -15.51 15.41 25.89
C ILE A 247 -15.45 16.73 25.10
N PHE A 248 -14.40 16.95 24.30
CA PHE A 248 -14.28 18.19 23.52
C PHE A 248 -15.31 18.28 22.39
N VAL A 249 -15.57 17.18 21.70
CA VAL A 249 -16.59 17.14 20.62
C VAL A 249 -17.98 17.38 21.20
N ASN A 250 -18.33 16.69 22.30
CA ASN A 250 -19.63 16.88 22.94
C ASN A 250 -19.77 18.28 23.55
N ALA A 251 -18.71 18.83 24.18
CA ALA A 251 -18.73 20.19 24.69
C ALA A 251 -18.95 21.22 23.55
N ALA A 252 -18.30 21.03 22.40
CA ALA A 252 -18.51 21.87 21.22
C ALA A 252 -19.97 21.81 20.72
N SER A 253 -20.56 20.61 20.67
CA SER A 253 -21.97 20.43 20.29
C SER A 253 -22.92 21.08 21.28
N VAL A 254 -22.67 20.97 22.59
CA VAL A 254 -23.48 21.64 23.63
C VAL A 254 -23.37 23.16 23.50
N ILE A 255 -22.15 23.72 23.36
CA ILE A 255 -21.93 25.17 23.16
C ILE A 255 -22.71 25.68 21.94
N MET A 256 -22.66 24.94 20.83
CA MET A 256 -23.39 25.30 19.63
C MET A 256 -24.91 25.37 19.88
N ARG A 257 -25.45 24.39 20.61
CA ARG A 257 -26.89 24.33 20.95
C ARG A 257 -27.34 25.39 21.94
N LEU A 258 -26.44 26.02 22.72
CA LEU A 258 -26.76 27.19 23.52
C LEU A 258 -27.26 28.36 22.64
N GLY A 259 -26.92 28.39 21.35
CA GLY A 259 -27.49 29.32 20.39
C GLY A 259 -29.00 29.27 20.30
N VAL A 260 -29.64 28.09 20.54
CA VAL A 260 -31.13 28.01 20.62
C VAL A 260 -31.66 28.81 21.80
N ALA A 261 -31.07 28.63 22.99
CA ALA A 261 -31.47 29.32 24.21
C ALA A 261 -31.27 30.84 24.08
N THR A 262 -30.14 31.28 23.55
CA THR A 262 -29.86 32.70 23.32
C THR A 262 -30.81 33.31 22.26
N THR A 263 -31.17 32.56 21.24
CA THR A 263 -32.19 33.01 20.24
C THR A 263 -33.58 33.17 20.87
N ILE A 264 -34.00 32.26 21.74
CA ILE A 264 -35.26 32.36 22.47
C ILE A 264 -35.26 33.57 23.38
N LEU A 265 -34.20 33.75 24.16
CA LEU A 265 -34.08 34.90 25.08
C LEU A 265 -34.05 36.26 24.36
N ALA A 266 -33.22 36.36 23.31
CA ALA A 266 -33.15 37.56 22.48
C ALA A 266 -34.49 37.84 21.78
N GLY A 267 -35.08 36.79 21.20
CA GLY A 267 -36.38 36.89 20.52
C GLY A 267 -37.52 37.29 21.45
N ALA A 268 -37.60 36.69 22.64
CA ALA A 268 -38.60 37.09 23.64
C ALA A 268 -38.43 38.56 24.06
N SER A 269 -37.18 39.04 24.31
CA SER A 269 -36.90 40.42 24.61
C SER A 269 -37.31 41.38 23.47
N LEU A 270 -37.04 40.98 22.21
CA LEU A 270 -37.39 41.80 21.05
C LEU A 270 -38.91 41.81 20.79
N ILE A 271 -39.64 40.72 21.09
CA ILE A 271 -41.12 40.67 21.01
C ILE A 271 -41.72 41.56 22.07
N LEU A 272 -41.27 41.48 23.33
CA LEU A 272 -41.74 42.32 24.42
C LEU A 272 -41.52 43.82 24.16
N SER A 273 -40.45 44.15 23.43
CA SER A 273 -40.16 45.56 23.01
C SER A 273 -40.90 45.98 21.73
N GLY A 274 -41.73 45.09 21.14
CA GLY A 274 -42.49 45.36 19.91
C GLY A 274 -41.66 45.50 18.63
N GLN A 275 -40.41 45.02 18.64
CA GLN A 275 -39.48 45.19 17.52
C GLN A 275 -39.57 44.05 16.48
N ILE A 276 -40.07 42.89 16.88
CA ILE A 276 -40.30 41.72 16.02
C ILE A 276 -41.64 41.07 16.39
N ASP A 277 -42.23 40.31 15.44
CA ASP A 277 -43.39 39.49 15.71
C ASP A 277 -43.01 38.04 16.12
N PHE A 278 -43.97 37.33 16.66
CA PHE A 278 -43.78 35.90 17.04
C PHE A 278 -43.41 35.03 15.86
N MET A 279 -43.94 35.30 14.68
CA MET A 279 -43.69 34.49 13.48
C MET A 279 -42.24 34.60 13.01
N LEU A 280 -41.60 35.76 13.19
CA LEU A 280 -40.17 35.91 12.89
C LEU A 280 -39.31 35.07 13.84
N LEU A 281 -39.58 35.10 15.15
CA LEU A 281 -38.89 34.23 16.10
C LEU A 281 -39.10 32.75 15.75
N PHE A 282 -40.34 32.36 15.42
CA PHE A 282 -40.67 30.99 15.03
C PHE A 282 -39.87 30.54 13.77
N LEU A 283 -39.75 31.41 12.77
CA LEU A 283 -38.93 31.16 11.58
C LEU A 283 -37.47 30.85 11.98
N PHE A 284 -36.85 31.66 12.83
CA PHE A 284 -35.48 31.44 13.29
C PHE A 284 -35.34 30.13 14.04
N LEU A 285 -36.31 29.77 14.90
CA LEU A 285 -36.28 28.49 15.62
C LEU A 285 -36.45 27.28 14.70
N LEU A 286 -37.23 27.38 13.65
CA LEU A 286 -37.32 26.32 12.62
C LEU A 286 -36.01 26.15 11.88
N VAL A 287 -35.42 27.26 11.42
CA VAL A 287 -34.19 27.22 10.62
C VAL A 287 -32.98 26.73 11.44
N ILE A 288 -32.88 27.14 12.73
CA ILE A 288 -31.75 26.78 13.61
C ILE A 288 -31.61 25.26 13.78
N THR A 289 -32.70 24.51 13.81
CA THR A 289 -32.70 23.05 13.93
C THR A 289 -32.01 22.38 12.75
N ARG A 290 -32.03 23.00 11.60
CA ARG A 290 -31.39 22.49 10.36
C ARG A 290 -29.98 23.04 10.15
N VAL A 291 -29.73 24.27 10.57
CA VAL A 291 -28.40 24.90 10.46
C VAL A 291 -27.36 24.16 11.29
N TYR A 292 -27.73 23.64 12.46
CA TYR A 292 -26.77 22.95 13.34
C TYR A 292 -26.45 21.52 12.89
N ALA A 293 -27.34 20.82 12.20
CA ALA A 293 -27.14 19.42 11.78
C ALA A 293 -25.86 19.23 10.95
N PRO A 294 -25.54 20.05 9.92
CA PRO A 294 -24.26 19.96 9.19
C PRO A 294 -23.03 20.18 10.06
N PHE A 295 -23.12 21.02 11.08
CA PHE A 295 -22.00 21.27 12.00
C PHE A 295 -21.78 20.11 12.95
N ASP A 296 -22.85 19.54 13.55
CA ASP A 296 -22.76 18.36 14.40
C ASP A 296 -22.08 17.21 13.63
N GLN A 297 -22.49 16.96 12.38
CA GLN A 297 -21.87 15.95 11.54
C GLN A 297 -20.43 16.32 11.17
N SER A 298 -20.13 17.59 10.92
CA SER A 298 -18.77 18.06 10.63
C SER A 298 -17.82 17.83 11.81
N LEU A 299 -18.28 18.00 13.04
CA LEU A 299 -17.47 17.78 14.25
C LEU A 299 -17.01 16.30 14.32
N ALA A 300 -17.89 15.36 13.96
CA ALA A 300 -17.55 13.95 13.91
C ALA A 300 -16.57 13.63 12.74
N LEU A 301 -16.81 14.19 11.55
CA LEU A 301 -16.05 13.90 10.34
C LEU A 301 -14.66 14.57 10.30
N ILE A 302 -14.43 15.65 11.05
CA ILE A 302 -13.12 16.32 11.12
C ILE A 302 -12.03 15.38 11.67
N ALA A 303 -12.35 14.57 12.67
CA ALA A 303 -11.40 13.60 13.22
C ALA A 303 -10.97 12.59 12.15
N GLU A 304 -11.91 12.12 11.35
CA GLU A 304 -11.64 11.19 10.26
C GLU A 304 -10.74 11.81 9.17
N LEU A 305 -10.95 13.09 8.84
CA LEU A 305 -10.06 13.81 7.92
C LEU A 305 -8.60 13.89 8.39
N PHE A 306 -8.36 13.96 9.68
CA PHE A 306 -6.99 13.95 10.20
C PHE A 306 -6.33 12.58 10.10
N VAL A 307 -7.08 11.52 10.38
CA VAL A 307 -6.58 10.15 10.24
C VAL A 307 -6.32 9.79 8.78
N SER A 308 -7.22 10.17 7.89
CA SER A 308 -7.12 9.89 6.46
C SER A 308 -5.93 10.60 5.78
N GLN A 309 -5.43 11.69 6.37
CA GLN A 309 -4.28 12.39 5.83
C GLN A 309 -3.01 11.51 5.84
N VAL A 310 -2.84 10.66 6.85
CA VAL A 310 -1.73 9.69 6.90
C VAL A 310 -1.84 8.68 5.75
N SER A 311 -3.06 8.22 5.44
CA SER A 311 -3.32 7.33 4.30
C SER A 311 -2.99 8.01 2.97
N ALA A 312 -3.41 9.27 2.80
CA ALA A 312 -3.09 10.06 1.61
C ALA A 312 -1.57 10.30 1.47
N ASP A 313 -0.86 10.55 2.56
CA ASP A 313 0.59 10.77 2.54
C ASP A 313 1.33 9.50 2.12
N ARG A 314 0.92 8.31 2.60
CA ARG A 314 1.49 7.02 2.15
C ARG A 314 1.24 6.74 0.67
N MET A 315 0.04 7.01 0.18
CA MET A 315 -0.27 6.89 -1.26
C MET A 315 0.59 7.86 -2.09
N ASN A 316 0.72 9.12 -1.64
CA ASN A 316 1.55 10.12 -2.31
C ASN A 316 3.04 9.73 -2.31
N GLU A 317 3.54 9.08 -1.26
CA GLU A 317 4.92 8.60 -1.19
C GLU A 317 5.22 7.59 -2.32
N ILE A 318 4.28 6.67 -2.61
CA ILE A 318 4.41 5.74 -3.74
C ILE A 318 4.46 6.52 -5.07
N TYR A 319 3.60 7.53 -5.25
CA TYR A 319 3.60 8.35 -6.46
C TYR A 319 4.86 9.21 -6.62
N ASP A 320 5.40 9.73 -5.51
CA ASP A 320 6.57 10.60 -5.51
C ASP A 320 7.89 9.82 -5.64
N THR A 321 7.90 8.50 -5.33
CA THR A 321 9.10 7.68 -5.47
C THR A 321 9.49 7.59 -6.95
N PRO A 322 10.73 7.92 -7.32
CA PRO A 322 11.19 7.85 -8.71
C PRO A 322 11.00 6.46 -9.30
N ALA A 323 10.46 6.38 -10.50
CA ALA A 323 10.40 5.13 -11.26
C ALA A 323 11.80 4.73 -11.74
N ALA A 324 12.02 3.45 -11.97
CA ALA A 324 13.20 3.00 -12.71
C ALA A 324 12.96 3.30 -14.19
N GLU A 325 13.49 4.44 -14.64
CA GLU A 325 13.37 4.90 -16.02
C GLU A 325 14.52 4.35 -16.87
N GLY A 326 14.27 4.16 -18.15
CA GLY A 326 15.26 3.74 -19.13
C GLY A 326 14.66 3.59 -20.53
N THR A 327 15.50 3.28 -21.51
CA THR A 327 15.05 2.98 -22.87
C THR A 327 14.35 1.62 -22.91
N GLU A 328 13.18 1.55 -23.51
CA GLU A 328 12.41 0.30 -23.67
C GLU A 328 13.07 -0.69 -24.65
N THR A 329 14.07 -0.24 -25.41
CA THR A 329 14.80 -1.07 -26.36
C THR A 329 16.19 -1.39 -25.80
N PHE A 330 16.49 -2.68 -25.68
CA PHE A 330 17.80 -3.19 -25.31
C PHE A 330 18.40 -3.96 -26.50
N SER A 331 19.55 -3.50 -27.01
CA SER A 331 20.22 -4.09 -28.18
C SER A 331 21.73 -4.16 -27.93
N PRO A 332 22.19 -5.10 -27.11
CA PRO A 332 23.60 -5.26 -26.79
C PRO A 332 24.38 -5.87 -27.97
N LYS A 333 25.68 -5.56 -28.03
CA LYS A 333 26.62 -6.21 -28.96
C LYS A 333 27.33 -7.36 -28.25
N GLY A 334 26.67 -8.51 -28.18
CA GLY A 334 27.12 -9.63 -27.33
C GLY A 334 26.53 -9.56 -25.91
N HIS A 335 26.95 -10.48 -25.03
CA HIS A 335 26.36 -10.63 -23.71
C HIS A 335 27.41 -10.67 -22.58
N ASP A 336 28.58 -10.07 -22.80
CA ASP A 336 29.58 -9.86 -21.76
C ASP A 336 29.00 -8.95 -20.67
N ILE A 337 29.21 -9.29 -19.39
CA ILE A 337 28.86 -8.43 -18.27
C ILE A 337 30.14 -7.80 -17.71
N VAL A 338 30.30 -6.50 -17.84
CA VAL A 338 31.46 -5.75 -17.39
C VAL A 338 31.13 -4.90 -16.18
N PHE A 339 31.75 -5.18 -15.05
CA PHE A 339 31.77 -4.33 -13.87
C PHE A 339 32.96 -3.38 -13.93
N ASP A 340 32.71 -2.08 -13.91
CA ASP A 340 33.73 -1.04 -14.00
C ASP A 340 33.69 -0.15 -12.75
N HIS A 341 34.63 -0.37 -11.81
CA HIS A 341 34.76 0.35 -10.54
C HIS A 341 33.46 0.49 -9.73
N VAL A 342 32.67 -0.60 -9.67
CA VAL A 342 31.33 -0.59 -9.08
C VAL A 342 31.41 -0.44 -7.56
N GLY A 343 30.79 0.64 -7.06
CA GLY A 343 30.50 0.85 -5.65
C GLY A 343 29.00 0.76 -5.36
N PHE A 344 28.65 0.17 -4.20
CA PHE A 344 27.26 0.06 -3.79
C PHE A 344 27.09 0.08 -2.27
N ALA A 345 26.03 0.74 -1.81
CA ALA A 345 25.62 0.75 -0.41
C ALA A 345 24.11 0.50 -0.25
N TYR A 346 23.75 -0.38 0.70
CA TYR A 346 22.40 -0.42 1.23
C TYR A 346 22.29 0.68 2.30
N ASP A 347 21.56 1.75 1.98
CA ASP A 347 21.47 2.96 2.81
C ASP A 347 22.86 3.57 3.13
N LYS A 348 23.31 3.48 4.37
CA LYS A 348 24.61 4.03 4.81
C LYS A 348 25.76 3.00 4.86
N LYS A 349 25.44 1.71 4.67
CA LYS A 349 26.44 0.64 4.77
C LYS A 349 26.98 0.31 3.38
N LYS A 350 28.23 0.71 3.09
CA LYS A 350 28.94 0.32 1.87
C LYS A 350 29.17 -1.19 1.84
N VAL A 351 28.77 -1.85 0.75
CA VAL A 351 28.85 -3.30 0.55
C VAL A 351 29.83 -3.65 -0.56
N LEU A 352 29.89 -2.84 -1.63
CA LEU A 352 30.88 -2.97 -2.68
C LEU A 352 31.70 -1.69 -2.78
N ASP A 353 32.99 -1.84 -3.05
CA ASP A 353 33.96 -0.75 -3.08
C ASP A 353 34.93 -0.93 -4.26
N GLY A 354 34.61 -0.36 -5.42
CA GLY A 354 35.43 -0.37 -6.61
C GLY A 354 35.60 -1.75 -7.26
N VAL A 355 34.53 -2.56 -7.29
CA VAL A 355 34.55 -3.91 -7.88
C VAL A 355 34.67 -3.81 -9.40
N SER A 356 35.69 -4.49 -9.96
CA SER A 356 35.92 -4.54 -11.41
C SER A 356 36.26 -5.97 -11.85
N PHE A 357 35.42 -6.52 -12.74
CA PHE A 357 35.64 -7.82 -13.41
C PHE A 357 34.78 -7.93 -14.67
N THR A 358 35.04 -8.95 -15.48
CA THR A 358 34.25 -9.24 -16.69
C THR A 358 33.80 -10.69 -16.66
N ALA A 359 32.47 -10.91 -16.77
CA ALA A 359 31.90 -12.22 -17.10
C ALA A 359 31.73 -12.27 -18.62
N ARG A 360 32.54 -13.10 -19.30
CA ARG A 360 32.61 -13.16 -20.76
C ARG A 360 31.43 -13.97 -21.34
N GLU A 361 31.03 -13.61 -22.54
CA GLU A 361 30.02 -14.34 -23.28
C GLU A 361 30.41 -15.82 -23.48
N GLY A 362 29.44 -16.71 -23.20
CA GLY A 362 29.64 -18.15 -23.35
C GLY A 362 30.47 -18.82 -22.25
N GLU A 363 30.95 -18.07 -21.25
CA GLU A 363 31.74 -18.58 -20.12
C GLU A 363 30.93 -18.61 -18.82
N VAL A 364 31.33 -19.49 -17.92
CA VAL A 364 30.82 -19.57 -16.55
C VAL A 364 31.76 -18.81 -15.61
N THR A 365 31.33 -17.66 -15.13
CA THR A 365 32.04 -16.86 -14.13
C THR A 365 31.48 -17.12 -12.74
N ALA A 366 32.31 -17.58 -11.80
CA ALA A 366 31.89 -17.88 -10.44
C ALA A 366 32.34 -16.80 -9.46
N LEU A 367 31.38 -16.26 -8.70
CA LEU A 367 31.63 -15.37 -7.56
C LEU A 367 31.79 -16.20 -6.29
N VAL A 368 32.96 -16.13 -5.66
CA VAL A 368 33.27 -16.83 -4.42
C VAL A 368 33.79 -15.86 -3.35
N GLY A 369 33.76 -16.27 -2.09
CA GLY A 369 34.25 -15.46 -0.98
C GLY A 369 33.46 -15.71 0.30
N PRO A 370 33.91 -15.15 1.44
CA PRO A 370 33.21 -15.28 2.73
C PRO A 370 31.78 -14.78 2.70
N SER A 371 30.97 -15.19 3.69
CA SER A 371 29.64 -14.61 3.87
C SER A 371 29.73 -13.09 4.07
N GLY A 372 28.84 -12.34 3.41
CA GLY A 372 28.82 -10.87 3.48
C GLY A 372 29.86 -10.16 2.60
N SER A 373 30.65 -10.88 1.76
CA SER A 373 31.65 -10.26 0.86
C SER A 373 31.05 -9.50 -0.34
N GLY A 374 29.71 -9.57 -0.58
CA GLY A 374 29.03 -8.82 -1.66
C GLY A 374 28.62 -9.65 -2.89
N LYS A 375 28.81 -10.99 -2.89
CA LYS A 375 28.48 -11.86 -4.05
C LYS A 375 27.04 -11.71 -4.56
N SER A 376 26.06 -11.89 -3.68
CA SER A 376 24.63 -11.76 -4.05
C SER A 376 24.28 -10.33 -4.45
N THR A 377 25.00 -9.34 -3.91
CA THR A 377 24.84 -7.95 -4.32
C THR A 377 25.33 -7.74 -5.75
N CYS A 378 26.47 -8.31 -6.16
CA CYS A 378 26.95 -8.25 -7.54
C CYS A 378 25.92 -8.85 -8.52
N ALA A 379 25.37 -10.04 -8.23
CA ALA A 379 24.35 -10.64 -9.10
C ALA A 379 23.07 -9.79 -9.21
N ARG A 380 22.63 -9.21 -8.10
CA ARG A 380 21.46 -8.31 -8.08
C ARG A 380 21.72 -7.02 -8.87
N LEU A 381 22.91 -6.46 -8.81
CA LEU A 381 23.29 -5.29 -9.58
C LEU A 381 23.44 -5.61 -11.07
N ALA A 382 23.99 -6.80 -11.43
CA ALA A 382 24.07 -7.24 -12.83
C ALA A 382 22.69 -7.32 -13.50
N ALA A 383 21.66 -7.69 -12.75
CA ALA A 383 20.26 -7.72 -13.22
C ALA A 383 19.52 -6.37 -13.04
N ARG A 384 20.21 -5.32 -12.62
CA ARG A 384 19.59 -4.03 -12.28
C ARG A 384 18.40 -4.14 -11.33
N LEU A 385 18.43 -5.11 -10.40
CA LEU A 385 17.46 -5.14 -9.30
C LEU A 385 17.70 -3.98 -8.31
N TRP A 386 18.91 -3.40 -8.36
CA TRP A 386 19.36 -2.21 -7.66
C TRP A 386 20.26 -1.42 -8.60
N ASP A 387 20.24 -0.10 -8.51
CA ASP A 387 21.18 0.74 -9.25
C ASP A 387 22.50 0.91 -8.47
N VAL A 388 23.63 1.00 -9.19
CA VAL A 388 24.93 1.24 -8.59
C VAL A 388 25.01 2.64 -7.98
N THR A 389 25.81 2.81 -6.91
CA THR A 389 26.09 4.14 -6.34
C THR A 389 27.31 4.81 -6.97
N GLU A 390 28.26 4.04 -7.45
CA GLU A 390 29.51 4.50 -8.10
C GLU A 390 29.87 3.52 -9.20
N GLY A 391 30.57 3.98 -10.24
CA GLY A 391 30.98 3.16 -11.37
C GLY A 391 29.84 2.84 -12.34
N SER A 392 30.01 1.81 -13.17
CA SER A 392 29.00 1.37 -14.13
C SER A 392 29.02 -0.15 -14.35
N ILE A 393 27.88 -0.70 -14.77
CA ILE A 393 27.77 -2.08 -15.25
C ILE A 393 27.31 -2.03 -16.69
N LYS A 394 28.00 -2.73 -17.58
CA LYS A 394 27.66 -2.78 -19.01
C LYS A 394 27.39 -4.21 -19.43
N VAL A 395 26.41 -4.40 -20.30
CA VAL A 395 26.11 -5.68 -20.97
C VAL A 395 26.21 -5.49 -22.45
N GLY A 396 27.10 -6.23 -23.09
CA GLY A 396 27.38 -6.08 -24.54
C GLY A 396 27.71 -4.65 -24.92
N GLY A 397 28.43 -3.91 -24.05
CA GLY A 397 28.83 -2.52 -24.22
C GLY A 397 27.78 -1.48 -23.87
N VAL A 398 26.52 -1.86 -23.56
CA VAL A 398 25.44 -0.95 -23.15
C VAL A 398 25.43 -0.81 -21.64
N ASP A 399 25.42 0.43 -21.13
CA ASP A 399 25.26 0.72 -19.70
C ASP A 399 23.83 0.37 -19.27
N ILE A 400 23.68 -0.60 -18.35
CA ILE A 400 22.36 -1.10 -17.91
C ILE A 400 21.54 -0.04 -17.16
N SER A 401 22.17 0.99 -16.59
CA SER A 401 21.46 2.08 -15.90
C SER A 401 20.57 2.89 -16.82
N THR A 402 20.85 2.86 -18.14
CA THR A 402 20.10 3.60 -19.17
C THR A 402 18.97 2.80 -19.81
N VAL A 403 18.84 1.49 -19.49
CA VAL A 403 17.88 0.56 -20.10
C VAL A 403 16.74 0.31 -19.12
N ASP A 404 15.49 0.27 -19.60
CA ASP A 404 14.34 -0.12 -18.78
C ASP A 404 14.58 -1.51 -18.16
N PRO A 405 14.35 -1.72 -16.84
CA PRO A 405 14.60 -3.00 -16.20
C PRO A 405 13.84 -4.18 -16.80
N GLU A 406 12.61 -3.97 -17.30
CA GLU A 406 11.84 -5.04 -17.94
C GLU A 406 12.46 -5.43 -19.29
N ALA A 407 12.92 -4.44 -20.06
CA ALA A 407 13.62 -4.67 -21.32
C ALA A 407 14.95 -5.42 -21.08
N LEU A 408 15.74 -4.98 -20.08
CA LEU A 408 16.99 -5.64 -19.70
C LEU A 408 16.76 -7.09 -19.28
N LEU A 409 15.79 -7.33 -18.40
CA LEU A 409 15.48 -8.65 -17.86
C LEU A 409 14.96 -9.64 -18.91
N THR A 410 14.60 -9.20 -20.11
CA THR A 410 14.28 -10.10 -21.22
C THR A 410 15.44 -11.03 -21.56
N ASP A 411 16.67 -10.53 -21.47
CA ASP A 411 17.90 -11.27 -21.79
C ASP A 411 18.48 -12.05 -20.60
N TYR A 412 17.80 -12.05 -19.43
CA TYR A 412 18.23 -12.75 -18.23
C TYR A 412 17.33 -13.91 -17.86
N SER A 413 17.88 -15.08 -17.61
CA SER A 413 17.26 -16.17 -16.85
C SER A 413 17.85 -16.20 -15.44
N MET A 414 17.00 -16.28 -14.40
CA MET A 414 17.44 -16.22 -13.00
C MET A 414 16.96 -17.47 -12.26
N VAL A 415 17.85 -18.11 -11.53
CA VAL A 415 17.53 -19.20 -10.61
C VAL A 415 18.00 -18.79 -9.23
N PHE A 416 17.07 -18.51 -8.36
CA PHE A 416 17.34 -18.06 -6.98
C PHE A 416 17.49 -19.25 -6.03
N GLN A 417 18.16 -19.01 -4.91
CA GLN A 417 18.29 -19.95 -3.79
C GLN A 417 16.91 -20.26 -3.20
N ASP A 418 16.14 -19.22 -2.89
CA ASP A 418 14.77 -19.35 -2.40
C ASP A 418 13.81 -19.30 -3.59
N VAL A 419 13.27 -20.45 -3.94
CA VAL A 419 12.33 -20.58 -5.05
C VAL A 419 10.95 -20.11 -4.63
N VAL A 420 10.44 -19.11 -5.31
CA VAL A 420 9.06 -18.62 -5.15
C VAL A 420 8.17 -19.24 -6.23
N LEU A 421 7.10 -19.92 -5.78
CA LEU A 421 6.06 -20.47 -6.65
C LEU A 421 4.72 -19.80 -6.34
N PHE A 422 3.90 -19.65 -7.37
CA PHE A 422 2.57 -19.07 -7.25
C PHE A 422 1.53 -20.14 -6.90
N ASP A 423 0.48 -19.75 -6.20
CA ASP A 423 -0.65 -20.63 -5.91
C ASP A 423 -1.47 -20.89 -7.19
N ASP A 424 -0.94 -21.77 -8.00
CA ASP A 424 -1.46 -22.17 -9.30
C ASP A 424 -1.02 -23.62 -9.60
N THR A 425 -1.29 -24.10 -10.80
CA THR A 425 -0.87 -25.43 -11.26
C THR A 425 0.64 -25.49 -11.54
N VAL A 426 1.18 -26.72 -11.65
CA VAL A 426 2.57 -26.94 -12.10
C VAL A 426 2.76 -26.34 -13.49
N MET A 427 1.79 -26.55 -14.41
CA MET A 427 1.83 -26.04 -15.78
C MET A 427 2.02 -24.53 -15.82
N GLU A 428 1.15 -23.79 -15.12
CA GLU A 428 1.17 -22.32 -15.12
C GLU A 428 2.40 -21.78 -14.41
N ASN A 429 2.86 -22.44 -13.34
CA ASN A 429 4.11 -22.08 -12.71
C ASN A 429 5.33 -22.19 -13.63
N ILE A 430 5.41 -23.17 -14.52
CA ILE A 430 6.48 -23.27 -15.52
C ILE A 430 6.27 -22.27 -16.66
N ARG A 431 5.01 -22.05 -17.10
CA ARG A 431 4.63 -21.13 -18.18
C ARG A 431 5.05 -19.68 -17.92
N LEU A 432 5.22 -19.29 -16.66
CA LEU A 432 5.78 -17.97 -16.27
C LEU A 432 7.16 -17.69 -16.91
N GLY A 433 7.91 -18.70 -17.30
CA GLY A 433 9.19 -18.52 -17.99
C GLY A 433 9.07 -17.81 -19.34
N LYS A 434 7.96 -18.02 -20.06
CA LYS A 434 7.75 -17.43 -21.40
C LYS A 434 6.28 -17.12 -21.61
N ARG A 435 5.96 -15.85 -21.75
CA ARG A 435 4.59 -15.40 -22.02
C ARG A 435 4.06 -15.99 -23.31
N GLY A 436 2.90 -16.65 -23.26
CA GLY A 436 2.27 -17.27 -24.42
C GLY A 436 2.90 -18.59 -24.87
N ALA A 437 3.72 -19.25 -24.02
CA ALA A 437 4.26 -20.57 -24.31
C ALA A 437 3.15 -21.60 -24.48
N THR A 438 3.29 -22.50 -25.46
CA THR A 438 2.37 -23.60 -25.66
C THR A 438 2.58 -24.70 -24.61
N ASP A 439 1.60 -25.58 -24.43
CA ASP A 439 1.70 -26.72 -23.52
C ASP A 439 2.87 -27.64 -23.86
N GLU A 440 3.15 -27.82 -25.15
CA GLU A 440 4.28 -28.60 -25.64
C GLU A 440 5.62 -27.99 -25.23
N GLU A 441 5.78 -26.68 -25.39
CA GLU A 441 6.99 -25.94 -24.95
C GLU A 441 7.20 -26.08 -23.44
N VAL A 442 6.12 -25.95 -22.65
CA VAL A 442 6.17 -26.10 -21.20
C VAL A 442 6.56 -27.52 -20.80
N ARG A 443 5.97 -28.56 -21.43
CA ARG A 443 6.31 -29.96 -21.18
C ARG A 443 7.76 -30.26 -21.57
N ALA A 444 8.23 -29.77 -22.70
CA ALA A 444 9.62 -29.92 -23.13
C ALA A 444 10.62 -29.31 -22.13
N ALA A 445 10.33 -28.10 -21.63
CA ALA A 445 11.14 -27.46 -20.61
C ALA A 445 11.10 -28.22 -19.26
N ALA A 446 9.96 -28.75 -18.88
CA ALA A 446 9.79 -29.57 -17.68
C ALA A 446 10.61 -30.88 -17.76
N GLU A 447 10.56 -31.59 -18.90
CA GLU A 447 11.38 -32.80 -19.10
C GLU A 447 12.87 -32.46 -19.10
N ALA A 448 13.28 -31.37 -19.76
CA ALA A 448 14.66 -30.88 -19.73
C ALA A 448 15.15 -30.52 -18.31
N ALA A 449 14.24 -30.09 -17.43
CA ALA A 449 14.50 -29.82 -16.03
C ALA A 449 14.37 -31.06 -15.11
N ASN A 450 14.20 -32.24 -15.65
CA ASN A 450 13.95 -33.50 -14.92
C ASN A 450 12.70 -33.42 -14.00
N CYS A 451 11.65 -32.70 -14.42
CA CYS A 451 10.40 -32.60 -13.68
C CYS A 451 9.44 -33.78 -13.96
N GLY A 452 9.54 -34.46 -15.12
CA GLY A 452 8.55 -35.44 -15.59
C GLY A 452 8.28 -36.56 -14.60
N GLU A 453 9.30 -37.04 -13.88
CA GLU A 453 9.16 -38.14 -12.92
C GLU A 453 8.22 -37.78 -11.75
N PHE A 454 8.43 -36.62 -11.10
CA PHE A 454 7.58 -36.25 -9.97
C PHE A 454 6.20 -35.76 -10.43
N ILE A 455 6.11 -35.07 -11.58
CA ILE A 455 4.83 -34.60 -12.14
C ILE A 455 3.90 -35.78 -12.41
N ARG A 456 4.40 -36.90 -12.96
CA ARG A 456 3.61 -38.14 -13.19
C ARG A 456 3.06 -38.74 -11.89
N ARG A 457 3.67 -38.49 -10.75
CA ARG A 457 3.21 -38.94 -9.41
C ARG A 457 2.15 -38.03 -8.80
N LEU A 458 1.98 -36.83 -9.32
CA LEU A 458 0.97 -35.89 -8.81
C LEU A 458 -0.44 -36.30 -9.26
N PRO A 459 -1.49 -36.06 -8.45
CA PRO A 459 -2.85 -36.54 -8.72
C PRO A 459 -3.43 -36.11 -10.06
N GLN A 460 -3.08 -34.92 -10.56
CA GLN A 460 -3.55 -34.36 -11.84
C GLN A 460 -2.39 -34.01 -12.77
N GLY A 461 -1.18 -34.56 -12.52
CA GLY A 461 -0.01 -34.30 -13.34
C GLY A 461 0.31 -32.79 -13.38
N TYR A 462 0.41 -32.25 -14.60
CA TYR A 462 0.69 -30.82 -14.82
C TYR A 462 -0.39 -29.86 -14.29
N ASP A 463 -1.63 -30.31 -14.21
CA ASP A 463 -2.77 -29.49 -13.77
C ASP A 463 -2.97 -29.54 -12.24
N THR A 464 -2.03 -30.15 -11.50
CA THR A 464 -2.08 -30.24 -10.05
C THR A 464 -1.83 -28.86 -9.43
N PRO A 465 -2.75 -28.32 -8.59
CA PRO A 465 -2.52 -27.11 -7.80
C PRO A 465 -1.49 -27.37 -6.72
N ILE A 466 -0.42 -26.59 -6.69
CA ILE A 466 0.72 -26.79 -5.80
C ILE A 466 0.62 -26.02 -4.47
N GLY A 467 -0.37 -25.15 -4.34
CA GLY A 467 -0.63 -24.34 -3.16
C GLY A 467 0.36 -23.18 -3.01
N GLU A 468 0.11 -22.36 -1.99
CA GLU A 468 0.91 -21.17 -1.73
C GLU A 468 2.41 -21.54 -1.58
N ASN A 469 3.24 -20.84 -2.35
CA ASN A 469 4.68 -21.07 -2.45
C ASN A 469 5.10 -22.52 -2.68
N GLY A 470 4.24 -23.34 -3.33
CA GLY A 470 4.52 -24.72 -3.61
C GLY A 470 4.58 -25.61 -2.36
N ALA A 471 3.76 -25.32 -1.33
CA ALA A 471 3.75 -26.02 -0.05
C ALA A 471 3.58 -27.55 -0.16
N LYS A 472 3.00 -28.03 -1.26
CA LYS A 472 2.80 -29.47 -1.52
C LYS A 472 4.00 -30.15 -2.17
N LEU A 473 5.07 -29.42 -2.47
CA LEU A 473 6.26 -29.91 -3.16
C LEU A 473 7.49 -29.93 -2.25
N SER A 474 8.39 -30.88 -2.48
CA SER A 474 9.71 -30.90 -1.85
C SER A 474 10.59 -29.74 -2.35
N GLY A 475 11.65 -29.42 -1.62
CA GLY A 475 12.61 -28.38 -2.02
C GLY A 475 13.23 -28.65 -3.41
N GLY A 476 13.58 -29.90 -3.71
CA GLY A 476 14.15 -30.29 -5.00
C GLY A 476 13.16 -30.21 -6.17
N GLU A 477 11.87 -30.50 -5.92
CA GLU A 477 10.83 -30.35 -6.93
C GLU A 477 10.57 -28.87 -7.25
N ARG A 478 10.50 -28.01 -6.23
CA ARG A 478 10.40 -26.55 -6.43
C ARG A 478 11.58 -26.01 -7.23
N GLN A 479 12.80 -26.44 -6.89
CA GLN A 479 14.01 -26.01 -7.59
C GLN A 479 13.98 -26.43 -9.08
N ARG A 480 13.55 -27.65 -9.40
CA ARG A 480 13.41 -28.11 -10.80
C ARG A 480 12.36 -27.29 -11.57
N ILE A 481 11.26 -26.89 -10.96
CA ILE A 481 10.30 -25.97 -11.57
C ILE A 481 10.94 -24.62 -11.88
N SER A 482 11.76 -24.07 -10.96
CA SER A 482 12.49 -22.82 -11.20
C SER A 482 13.47 -22.95 -12.38
N ILE A 483 14.18 -24.08 -12.49
CA ILE A 483 15.07 -24.37 -13.63
C ILE A 483 14.25 -24.54 -14.92
N ALA A 484 13.08 -25.18 -14.87
CA ALA A 484 12.19 -25.32 -16.03
C ALA A 484 11.73 -23.95 -16.55
N ARG A 485 11.41 -23.00 -15.65
CA ARG A 485 11.13 -21.59 -16.01
C ARG A 485 12.30 -20.97 -16.77
N ALA A 486 13.51 -21.13 -16.25
CA ALA A 486 14.72 -20.57 -16.85
C ALA A 486 15.03 -21.20 -18.23
N LEU A 487 14.84 -22.53 -18.38
CA LEU A 487 14.98 -23.23 -19.64
C LEU A 487 13.94 -22.80 -20.67
N LEU A 488 12.68 -22.64 -20.26
CA LEU A 488 11.59 -22.18 -21.12
C LEU A 488 11.83 -20.75 -21.62
N LYS A 489 12.36 -19.87 -20.76
CA LYS A 489 12.73 -18.51 -21.12
C LYS A 489 13.88 -18.47 -22.11
N ASN A 490 14.84 -19.37 -21.97
CA ASN A 490 16.01 -19.54 -22.85
C ASN A 490 16.81 -18.26 -23.11
N ALA A 491 16.94 -17.40 -22.10
CA ALA A 491 17.70 -16.14 -22.21
C ALA A 491 19.21 -16.39 -22.38
N PRO A 492 19.96 -15.47 -23.04
CA PRO A 492 21.40 -15.60 -23.27
C PRO A 492 22.25 -15.46 -22.01
N ILE A 493 21.78 -14.77 -21.00
CA ILE A 493 22.46 -14.56 -19.71
C ILE A 493 21.76 -15.38 -18.62
N VAL A 494 22.52 -16.10 -17.79
CA VAL A 494 21.99 -16.87 -16.66
C VAL A 494 22.63 -16.41 -15.36
N LEU A 495 21.81 -16.01 -14.40
CA LEU A 495 22.23 -15.73 -13.03
C LEU A 495 21.78 -16.89 -12.13
N LEU A 496 22.75 -17.48 -11.42
CA LEU A 496 22.51 -18.57 -10.47
C LEU A 496 22.90 -18.13 -9.06
N ASP A 497 21.97 -18.24 -8.11
CA ASP A 497 22.25 -18.06 -6.69
C ASP A 497 22.04 -19.40 -5.96
N GLU A 498 23.12 -20.11 -5.67
CA GLU A 498 23.21 -21.35 -4.88
C GLU A 498 22.07 -22.38 -5.08
N ALA A 499 21.83 -22.81 -6.31
CA ALA A 499 20.68 -23.64 -6.68
C ALA A 499 20.63 -25.06 -6.04
N THR A 500 21.61 -25.49 -5.22
CA THR A 500 21.71 -26.87 -4.71
C THR A 500 21.91 -26.98 -3.19
N ALA A 501 21.77 -25.90 -2.42
CA ALA A 501 22.24 -25.84 -1.03
C ALA A 501 21.56 -26.79 -0.03
N SER A 502 20.32 -27.20 -0.26
CA SER A 502 19.50 -27.96 0.69
C SER A 502 18.88 -29.23 0.14
N LEU A 503 19.50 -29.83 -0.88
CA LEU A 503 18.98 -31.01 -1.56
C LEU A 503 19.61 -32.31 -1.07
N ASP A 504 18.85 -33.38 -1.04
CA ASP A 504 19.34 -34.75 -0.90
C ASP A 504 20.13 -35.18 -2.16
N VAL A 505 20.99 -36.19 -2.03
CA VAL A 505 21.95 -36.59 -3.09
C VAL A 505 21.28 -36.94 -4.41
N GLU A 506 20.11 -37.60 -4.38
CA GLU A 506 19.37 -37.98 -5.59
C GLU A 506 18.82 -36.76 -6.33
N ASN A 507 18.18 -35.83 -5.61
CA ASN A 507 17.67 -34.59 -6.18
C ASN A 507 18.81 -33.65 -6.61
N GLU A 508 19.96 -33.63 -5.90
CA GLU A 508 21.15 -32.86 -6.31
C GLU A 508 21.62 -33.27 -7.69
N THR A 509 21.74 -34.59 -7.96
CA THR A 509 22.15 -35.11 -9.29
C THR A 509 21.18 -34.70 -10.40
N LYS A 510 19.85 -34.79 -10.16
CA LYS A 510 18.83 -34.40 -11.12
C LYS A 510 18.85 -32.89 -11.41
N VAL A 511 19.05 -32.08 -10.38
CA VAL A 511 19.18 -30.62 -10.49
C VAL A 511 20.45 -30.23 -11.23
N GLN A 512 21.60 -30.86 -10.93
CA GLN A 512 22.85 -30.62 -11.64
C GLN A 512 22.75 -30.94 -13.14
N GLY A 513 22.11 -32.05 -13.50
CA GLY A 513 21.86 -32.39 -14.91
C GLY A 513 20.95 -31.38 -15.63
N ALA A 514 19.97 -30.82 -14.95
CA ALA A 514 19.11 -29.75 -15.48
C ALA A 514 19.89 -28.42 -15.63
N LEU A 515 20.70 -28.07 -14.64
CA LEU A 515 21.57 -26.87 -14.68
C LEU A 515 22.57 -26.97 -15.84
N SER A 516 23.25 -28.10 -16.03
CA SER A 516 24.20 -28.27 -17.14
C SER A 516 23.55 -28.01 -18.50
N ARG A 517 22.27 -28.40 -18.68
CA ARG A 517 21.52 -28.08 -19.91
C ARG A 517 21.19 -26.58 -20.01
N LEU A 518 20.86 -25.94 -18.89
CA LEU A 518 20.54 -24.50 -18.86
C LEU A 518 21.75 -23.64 -19.20
N LEU A 519 22.96 -24.02 -18.74
CA LEU A 519 24.17 -23.21 -18.84
C LEU A 519 24.88 -23.33 -20.18
N ALA A 520 24.61 -24.37 -20.97
CA ALA A 520 25.34 -24.65 -22.20
C ALA A 520 25.31 -23.47 -23.18
N GLY A 521 26.50 -22.93 -23.52
CA GLY A 521 26.70 -21.85 -24.49
C GLY A 521 26.14 -20.49 -24.07
N LYS A 522 25.93 -20.24 -22.77
CA LYS A 522 25.37 -18.99 -22.24
C LYS A 522 26.40 -18.23 -21.40
N THR A 523 26.21 -16.94 -21.25
CA THR A 523 26.94 -16.13 -20.29
C THR A 523 26.40 -16.41 -18.90
N VAL A 524 27.21 -16.98 -18.01
CA VAL A 524 26.77 -17.41 -16.70
C VAL A 524 27.49 -16.65 -15.59
N LEU A 525 26.74 -16.08 -14.69
CA LEU A 525 27.25 -15.55 -13.42
C LEU A 525 26.67 -16.38 -12.27
N VAL A 526 27.51 -17.18 -11.60
CA VAL A 526 27.10 -18.06 -10.52
C VAL A 526 27.65 -17.60 -9.16
N ILE A 527 26.78 -17.51 -8.16
CA ILE A 527 27.17 -17.34 -6.77
C ILE A 527 27.36 -18.73 -6.19
N ALA A 528 28.58 -19.04 -5.78
CA ALA A 528 28.89 -20.35 -5.26
C ALA A 528 29.30 -20.31 -3.78
N HIS A 529 28.62 -21.15 -3.01
CA HIS A 529 28.97 -21.44 -1.61
C HIS A 529 29.69 -22.80 -1.47
N ARG A 530 29.59 -23.68 -2.49
CA ARG A 530 30.28 -24.97 -2.53
C ARG A 530 31.38 -24.96 -3.58
N MET A 531 32.62 -25.22 -3.19
CA MET A 531 33.76 -25.22 -4.11
C MET A 531 33.66 -26.32 -5.19
N ARG A 532 32.92 -27.40 -4.95
CA ARG A 532 32.64 -28.42 -5.99
C ARG A 532 31.88 -27.86 -7.21
N THR A 533 31.01 -26.89 -6.99
CA THR A 533 30.25 -26.21 -8.06
C THR A 533 31.17 -25.30 -8.88
N VAL A 534 32.24 -24.78 -8.28
CA VAL A 534 33.16 -23.82 -8.88
C VAL A 534 34.29 -24.48 -9.68
N ALA A 535 34.59 -25.76 -9.40
CA ALA A 535 35.67 -26.47 -10.06
C ALA A 535 35.52 -26.58 -11.60
N GLY A 536 34.30 -26.44 -12.11
CA GLY A 536 34.00 -26.44 -13.54
C GLY A 536 33.76 -25.03 -14.13
N ALA A 537 34.02 -23.95 -13.40
CA ALA A 537 33.91 -22.60 -13.91
C ALA A 537 35.12 -22.23 -14.79
N ASP A 538 34.87 -21.42 -15.83
CA ASP A 538 35.93 -20.90 -16.70
C ASP A 538 36.69 -19.78 -16.03
N HIS A 539 36.03 -18.96 -15.25
CA HIS A 539 36.61 -17.82 -14.52
C HIS A 539 36.07 -17.72 -13.09
N ILE A 540 36.95 -17.40 -12.15
CA ILE A 540 36.62 -17.19 -10.74
C ILE A 540 36.93 -15.76 -10.34
N VAL A 541 36.02 -15.13 -9.63
CA VAL A 541 36.20 -13.83 -8.99
C VAL A 541 36.03 -14.00 -7.48
N VAL A 542 37.08 -13.79 -6.74
CA VAL A 542 37.10 -13.89 -5.27
C VAL A 542 36.82 -12.52 -4.68
N LEU A 543 35.72 -12.42 -3.95
CA LEU A 543 35.31 -11.19 -3.25
C LEU A 543 35.67 -11.27 -1.77
N GLU A 544 36.33 -10.26 -1.25
CA GLU A 544 36.63 -10.08 0.17
C GLU A 544 36.34 -8.62 0.57
N ASN A 545 35.58 -8.42 1.63
CA ASN A 545 35.24 -7.07 2.15
C ASN A 545 34.72 -6.08 1.08
N GLY A 546 33.95 -6.58 0.13
CA GLY A 546 33.34 -5.75 -0.93
C GLY A 546 34.29 -5.37 -2.09
N ARG A 547 35.47 -6.00 -2.18
CA ARG A 547 36.48 -5.79 -3.24
C ARG A 547 36.87 -7.11 -3.91
N VAL A 548 37.35 -7.04 -5.14
CA VAL A 548 37.95 -8.19 -5.81
C VAL A 548 39.36 -8.41 -5.20
N ALA A 549 39.51 -9.52 -4.48
CA ALA A 549 40.77 -9.93 -3.90
C ALA A 549 41.64 -10.68 -4.92
N GLU A 550 41.03 -11.61 -5.67
CA GLU A 550 41.71 -12.44 -6.67
C GLU A 550 40.73 -12.70 -7.84
N GLN A 551 41.26 -12.87 -9.03
CA GLN A 551 40.51 -13.37 -10.19
C GLN A 551 41.42 -14.16 -11.13
N GLY A 552 40.88 -15.15 -11.82
CA GLY A 552 41.59 -16.03 -12.76
C GLY A 552 40.87 -17.36 -12.97
N THR A 553 41.52 -18.28 -13.66
CA THR A 553 41.02 -19.66 -13.81
C THR A 553 41.16 -20.43 -12.49
N PRO A 554 40.39 -21.51 -12.25
CA PRO A 554 40.52 -22.36 -11.07
C PRO A 554 41.95 -22.88 -10.88
N ALA A 555 42.64 -23.24 -11.97
CA ALA A 555 44.01 -23.76 -11.94
C ALA A 555 45.00 -22.69 -11.48
N GLU A 556 44.96 -21.49 -12.07
CA GLU A 556 45.82 -20.36 -11.70
C GLU A 556 45.67 -19.95 -10.24
N LEU A 557 44.42 -19.95 -9.73
CA LEU A 557 44.15 -19.57 -8.35
C LEU A 557 44.55 -20.66 -7.33
N MET A 558 44.55 -21.92 -7.72
CA MET A 558 45.06 -23.00 -6.90
C MET A 558 46.58 -22.98 -6.76
N GLU A 559 47.32 -22.51 -7.77
CA GLU A 559 48.78 -22.34 -7.69
C GLU A 559 49.19 -21.18 -6.79
N LYS A 560 48.34 -20.14 -6.69
CA LYS A 560 48.56 -18.99 -5.80
C LYS A 560 48.26 -19.38 -4.35
N VAL A 561 49.09 -18.90 -3.40
CA VAL A 561 48.80 -19.03 -1.97
C VAL A 561 47.89 -17.89 -1.56
N GLY A 562 46.59 -18.01 -1.98
CA GLY A 562 45.62 -16.97 -1.80
C GLY A 562 44.34 -17.42 -1.07
N LEU A 563 43.35 -16.55 -1.04
CA LEU A 563 42.09 -16.78 -0.36
C LEU A 563 41.30 -17.94 -1.00
N TYR A 564 41.32 -18.06 -2.35
CA TYR A 564 40.67 -19.15 -3.06
C TYR A 564 41.16 -20.52 -2.60
N ARG A 565 42.48 -20.74 -2.67
CA ARG A 565 43.11 -22.01 -2.23
C ARG A 565 42.77 -22.33 -0.78
N ARG A 566 42.86 -21.34 0.11
CA ARG A 566 42.50 -21.51 1.52
C ARG A 566 41.05 -21.96 1.70
N MET A 567 40.12 -21.39 0.93
CA MET A 567 38.71 -21.76 0.99
C MET A 567 38.48 -23.20 0.50
N VAL A 568 39.14 -23.62 -0.58
CA VAL A 568 39.09 -25.01 -1.09
C VAL A 568 39.62 -25.99 -0.04
N GLU A 569 40.75 -25.70 0.57
CA GLU A 569 41.36 -26.54 1.61
C GLU A 569 40.45 -26.67 2.84
N LEU A 570 39.88 -25.57 3.31
CA LEU A 570 38.96 -25.59 4.45
C LEU A 570 37.71 -26.42 4.16
N GLN A 571 37.12 -26.34 2.97
CA GLN A 571 35.95 -27.15 2.60
C GLN A 571 36.30 -28.64 2.45
N SER A 572 37.47 -28.98 1.94
CA SER A 572 37.94 -30.38 1.85
C SER A 572 38.11 -31.00 3.24
N HIS A 573 38.65 -30.26 4.19
CA HIS A 573 38.77 -30.70 5.59
C HIS A 573 37.41 -30.85 6.27
N SER A 574 36.46 -29.92 6.01
CA SER A 574 35.08 -29.99 6.54
C SER A 574 34.33 -31.21 6.01
N ALA A 575 34.56 -31.61 4.75
CA ALA A 575 33.92 -32.79 4.16
C ALA A 575 34.39 -34.13 4.78
N GLN A 576 35.55 -34.13 5.47
CA GLN A 576 36.10 -35.27 6.19
C GLN A 576 35.66 -35.37 7.65
N TRP A 577 34.91 -34.35 8.15
CA TRP A 577 34.41 -34.35 9.52
C TRP A 577 33.37 -35.45 9.75
N GLN A 578 33.63 -36.37 10.70
CA GLN A 578 32.72 -37.45 11.09
C GLN A 578 32.13 -37.16 12.46
N LEU A 579 30.86 -37.52 12.66
CA LEU A 579 30.12 -37.40 13.92
C LEU A 579 30.74 -38.24 15.08
N ASN A 580 31.59 -39.22 14.75
CA ASN A 580 32.30 -39.98 15.75
C ASN A 580 33.57 -39.23 16.19
N GLY A 581 33.42 -38.40 17.21
CA GLY A 581 34.57 -37.94 17.99
C GLY A 581 35.31 -39.17 18.49
N ASN A 582 36.58 -39.39 18.06
CA ASN A 582 37.46 -40.37 18.64
C ASN A 582 37.51 -40.17 20.17
N LYS A 583 37.32 -41.30 20.87
CA LYS A 583 37.60 -41.45 22.29
C LYS A 583 39.04 -40.96 22.62
#